data_dc31e910e4307d18cccc6f36303bd98b
#
_entry.id   dc31e910e4307d18cccc6f36303bd98b
#
_cell.length_a   1.000
_cell.length_b   1.000
_cell.length_c   1.000
_cell.angle_alpha   90.00
_cell.angle_beta   90.00
_cell.angle_gamma   90.00
#
_symmetry.space_group_name_H-M   'P 1'
#
loop_
_entity.id
_entity.type
_entity.pdbx_description
1 polymer ?
#
loop_
_entity_poly.entity_id
_entity_poly.type
_entity_poly.pdbx_seq_one_letter_code
_entity_poly.pdbx_strand_id
1 'polypeptide(L)'
;FALKQTATGPTHLNTPASQHIRFSVAGTERARLTGGGDLKVGSNVLYVDASAASVGVNTNSPEAKLHVVGNAYVSSNLTVGNNVYVTGGLVTNTGGVTKKTYSVSRTLSTGVTPLVDINFTSNIFYAKITAQLIDGDEDLSTMILEVSGGRKSGDTPTKNIAVGTKNIFGDQ
;
A
#
# COMPACT_ATOMS: atom_id res chain seq x y z
N PHE A 1 38.48 -3.14 26.90
CA PHE A 1 38.03 -1.75 26.97
C PHE A 1 36.84 -1.52 26.04
N ALA A 2 35.88 -0.70 26.48
CA ALA A 2 34.67 -0.43 25.72
C ALA A 2 34.82 0.74 24.71
N LEU A 3 35.81 1.60 24.91
CA LEU A 3 36.10 2.73 24.04
C LEU A 3 37.60 2.78 23.78
N LYS A 4 38.02 2.84 22.52
CA LYS A 4 39.38 3.01 22.09
C LYS A 4 39.47 4.03 20.95
N GLN A 5 40.43 4.92 21.05
CA GLN A 5 40.83 5.81 19.97
C GLN A 5 42.36 5.63 19.72
N THR A 6 42.74 5.56 18.47
CA THR A 6 44.14 5.66 18.05
C THR A 6 44.46 7.10 17.71
N ALA A 7 45.74 7.48 17.80
CA ALA A 7 46.14 8.90 17.67
C ALA A 7 45.67 9.61 16.37
N THR A 8 45.52 8.85 15.29
CA THR A 8 45.11 9.34 13.96
C THR A 8 43.97 8.51 13.33
N GLY A 9 43.41 7.58 14.10
CA GLY A 9 42.38 6.64 13.60
C GLY A 9 40.99 6.90 14.20
N PRO A 10 40.00 6.10 13.78
CA PRO A 10 38.64 6.21 14.28
C PRO A 10 38.52 5.84 15.76
N THR A 11 37.53 6.38 16.42
CA THR A 11 37.11 5.96 17.76
C THR A 11 36.28 4.68 17.66
N HIS A 12 36.68 3.65 18.38
CA HIS A 12 35.97 2.38 18.41
C HIS A 12 35.20 2.20 19.71
N LEU A 13 33.87 1.96 19.60
CA LEU A 13 33.08 1.32 20.63
C LEU A 13 33.16 -0.17 20.39
N ASN A 14 33.66 -0.95 21.34
CA ASN A 14 33.86 -2.39 21.16
C ASN A 14 33.33 -3.16 22.36
N THR A 15 32.77 -4.32 22.07
CA THR A 15 32.30 -5.30 23.05
C THR A 15 32.80 -6.67 22.64
N PRO A 16 32.97 -7.64 23.57
CA PRO A 16 33.30 -9.01 23.22
C PRO A 16 32.29 -9.63 22.26
N ALA A 17 32.72 -10.66 21.54
CA ALA A 17 31.86 -11.41 20.64
C ALA A 17 30.59 -11.89 21.33
N SER A 18 29.49 -11.86 20.60
CA SER A 18 28.12 -12.23 21.08
C SER A 18 27.52 -11.31 22.14
N GLN A 19 28.21 -10.23 22.51
CA GLN A 19 27.67 -9.19 23.38
C GLN A 19 27.08 -8.03 22.55
N HIS A 20 26.40 -7.10 23.24
CA HIS A 20 25.70 -5.97 22.61
C HIS A 20 26.33 -4.65 23.03
N ILE A 21 26.38 -3.67 22.11
CA ILE A 21 26.57 -2.28 22.44
C ILE A 21 25.19 -1.69 22.73
N ARG A 22 24.96 -1.25 23.96
CA ARG A 22 23.64 -0.73 24.41
C ARG A 22 23.69 0.77 24.66
N PHE A 23 22.65 1.44 24.24
CA PHE A 23 22.39 2.84 24.52
C PHE A 23 21.22 2.93 25.49
N SER A 24 21.49 3.40 26.70
CA SER A 24 20.51 3.45 27.78
C SER A 24 20.34 4.87 28.31
N VAL A 25 19.12 5.23 28.68
CA VAL A 25 18.79 6.49 29.38
C VAL A 25 18.11 6.12 30.69
N ALA A 26 18.63 6.63 31.78
CA ALA A 26 18.16 6.33 33.14
C ALA A 26 18.04 4.81 33.42
N GLY A 27 19.05 4.04 33.00
CA GLY A 27 19.09 2.58 33.16
C GLY A 27 18.18 1.80 32.17
N THR A 28 17.36 2.47 31.38
CA THR A 28 16.48 1.83 30.39
C THR A 28 17.15 1.80 29.03
N GLU A 29 17.27 0.62 28.41
CA GLU A 29 17.77 0.47 27.05
C GLU A 29 16.84 1.15 26.05
N ARG A 30 17.38 1.99 25.20
CA ARG A 30 16.67 2.68 24.10
C ARG A 30 17.06 2.18 22.73
N ALA A 31 18.32 1.78 22.57
CA ALA A 31 18.80 1.15 21.35
C ALA A 31 19.97 0.21 21.64
N ARG A 32 20.25 -0.70 20.72
CA ARG A 32 21.44 -1.55 20.76
C ARG A 32 21.90 -1.98 19.38
N LEU A 33 23.20 -2.22 19.27
CA LEU A 33 23.80 -3.02 18.21
C LEU A 33 24.05 -4.42 18.77
N THR A 34 23.46 -5.44 18.14
CA THR A 34 23.62 -6.85 18.57
C THR A 34 24.98 -7.40 18.17
N GLY A 35 25.42 -8.48 18.82
CA GLY A 35 26.63 -9.21 18.42
C GLY A 35 26.55 -9.81 17.01
N GLY A 36 25.35 -9.96 16.45
CA GLY A 36 25.10 -10.38 15.06
C GLY A 36 25.10 -9.23 14.05
N GLY A 37 25.25 -7.98 14.50
CA GLY A 37 25.29 -6.80 13.63
C GLY A 37 23.94 -6.08 13.44
N ASP A 38 22.84 -6.55 14.06
CA ASP A 38 21.54 -5.88 13.92
C ASP A 38 21.49 -4.61 14.76
N LEU A 39 20.85 -3.57 14.23
CA LEU A 39 20.48 -2.38 14.99
C LEU A 39 19.00 -2.47 15.44
N LYS A 40 18.76 -2.34 16.73
CA LYS A 40 17.42 -2.30 17.33
C LYS A 40 17.21 -1.00 18.07
N VAL A 41 16.08 -0.32 17.80
CA VAL A 41 15.64 0.88 18.51
C VAL A 41 14.26 0.62 19.13
N GLY A 42 14.14 0.79 20.43
CA GLY A 42 12.96 0.35 21.17
C GLY A 42 12.76 -1.16 21.05
N SER A 43 11.56 -1.64 21.36
CA SER A 43 11.26 -3.07 21.19
C SER A 43 11.10 -3.46 19.72
N ASN A 44 10.32 -2.69 18.94
CA ASN A 44 10.00 -2.96 17.53
C ASN A 44 9.97 -1.70 16.67
N VAL A 45 10.32 -0.52 17.22
CA VAL A 45 10.16 0.77 16.50
C VAL A 45 10.97 0.79 15.22
N LEU A 46 12.23 0.39 15.31
CA LEU A 46 13.11 0.19 14.15
C LEU A 46 13.99 -1.03 14.39
N TYR A 47 14.02 -1.90 13.40
CA TYR A 47 14.89 -3.06 13.36
C TYR A 47 15.62 -3.12 12.03
N VAL A 48 16.94 -3.12 12.06
CA VAL A 48 17.79 -3.38 10.89
C VAL A 48 18.38 -4.77 11.10
N ASP A 49 17.96 -5.71 10.26
CA ASP A 49 18.45 -7.08 10.23
C ASP A 49 19.66 -7.16 9.31
N ALA A 50 20.85 -7.31 9.88
CA ALA A 50 22.08 -7.39 9.11
C ALA A 50 22.16 -8.68 8.28
N SER A 51 21.60 -9.79 8.80
CA SER A 51 21.66 -11.10 8.16
C SER A 51 20.75 -11.19 6.94
N ALA A 52 19.53 -10.64 7.03
CA ALA A 52 18.55 -10.58 5.93
C ALA A 52 18.71 -9.33 5.05
N ALA A 53 19.59 -8.39 5.45
CA ALA A 53 19.75 -7.08 4.83
C ALA A 53 18.41 -6.36 4.64
N SER A 54 17.59 -6.29 5.69
CA SER A 54 16.23 -5.75 5.69
C SER A 54 16.00 -4.77 6.83
N VAL A 55 14.98 -3.91 6.66
CA VAL A 55 14.57 -2.90 7.64
C VAL A 55 13.11 -3.11 7.99
N GLY A 56 12.83 -3.27 9.28
CA GLY A 56 11.49 -3.30 9.86
C GLY A 56 11.16 -2.01 10.59
N VAL A 57 10.00 -1.45 10.33
CA VAL A 57 9.41 -0.35 11.11
C VAL A 57 8.16 -0.92 11.79
N ASN A 58 8.14 -0.85 13.11
CA ASN A 58 7.13 -1.47 13.97
C ASN A 58 7.02 -2.99 13.81
N THR A 59 8.12 -3.65 13.38
CA THR A 59 8.26 -5.11 13.31
C THR A 59 9.71 -5.52 13.51
N ASN A 60 9.94 -6.67 14.13
CA ASN A 60 11.24 -7.31 14.28
C ASN A 60 11.41 -8.56 13.39
N SER A 61 10.45 -8.79 12.48
CA SER A 61 10.46 -9.89 11.52
C SER A 61 10.07 -9.33 10.14
N PRO A 62 10.98 -8.56 9.47
CA PRO A 62 10.70 -7.99 8.18
C PRO A 62 10.60 -9.07 7.08
N GLU A 63 9.49 -9.09 6.35
CA GLU A 63 9.23 -10.02 5.25
C GLU A 63 9.71 -9.49 3.88
N ALA A 64 10.20 -8.24 3.84
CA ALA A 64 10.73 -7.57 2.66
C ALA A 64 11.93 -6.70 3.03
N LYS A 65 12.65 -6.16 2.03
CA LYS A 65 13.79 -5.26 2.28
C LYS A 65 13.41 -4.02 3.12
N LEU A 66 12.20 -3.53 2.96
CA LEU A 66 11.55 -2.58 3.86
C LEU A 66 10.16 -3.11 4.21
N HIS A 67 9.91 -3.39 5.48
CA HIS A 67 8.60 -3.80 5.98
C HIS A 67 8.12 -2.80 7.03
N VAL A 68 7.00 -2.13 6.75
CA VAL A 68 6.35 -1.18 7.67
C VAL A 68 5.02 -1.77 8.12
N VAL A 69 4.89 -2.05 9.41
CA VAL A 69 3.61 -2.44 10.01
C VAL A 69 2.91 -1.18 10.49
N GLY A 70 2.02 -0.65 9.66
CA GLY A 70 1.30 0.60 9.88
C GLY A 70 1.26 1.49 8.64
N ASN A 71 1.03 2.76 8.86
CA ASN A 71 0.95 3.76 7.78
C ASN A 71 2.35 4.32 7.45
N ALA A 72 2.60 4.55 6.16
CA ALA A 72 3.74 5.32 5.70
C ALA A 72 3.27 6.66 5.12
N TYR A 73 3.94 7.76 5.46
CA TYR A 73 3.70 9.09 4.92
C TYR A 73 4.91 9.58 4.16
N VAL A 74 4.72 9.91 2.89
CA VAL A 74 5.74 10.51 2.03
C VAL A 74 5.29 11.93 1.71
N SER A 75 6.00 12.93 2.24
CA SER A 75 5.63 14.35 2.12
C SER A 75 5.87 14.95 0.73
N SER A 76 6.60 14.23 -0.13
CA SER A 76 6.89 14.64 -1.50
C SER A 76 6.57 13.49 -2.46
N ASN A 77 7.44 13.18 -3.39
CA ASN A 77 7.20 12.16 -4.39
C ASN A 77 7.67 10.78 -3.92
N LEU A 78 6.88 9.75 -4.21
CA LEU A 78 7.28 8.36 -4.17
C LEU A 78 7.52 7.88 -5.61
N THR A 79 8.76 7.54 -5.95
CA THR A 79 9.10 6.96 -7.24
C THR A 79 9.24 5.45 -7.08
N VAL A 80 8.46 4.69 -7.84
CA VAL A 80 8.52 3.22 -7.87
C VAL A 80 9.02 2.80 -9.25
N GLY A 81 10.19 2.16 -9.28
CA GLY A 81 10.86 1.76 -10.54
C GLY A 81 10.20 0.59 -11.26
N ASN A 82 9.25 -0.08 -10.63
CA ASN A 82 8.50 -1.20 -11.20
C ASN A 82 7.03 -1.11 -10.77
N ASN A 83 6.38 -2.20 -10.42
CA ASN A 83 4.96 -2.27 -10.11
C ASN A 83 4.63 -1.81 -8.69
N VAL A 84 3.44 -1.21 -8.54
CA VAL A 84 2.79 -0.97 -7.24
C VAL A 84 1.66 -1.98 -7.09
N TYR A 85 1.76 -2.84 -6.07
CA TYR A 85 0.71 -3.80 -5.72
C TYR A 85 -0.13 -3.22 -4.58
N VAL A 86 -1.43 -3.05 -4.82
CA VAL A 86 -2.39 -2.56 -3.83
C VAL A 86 -3.44 -3.64 -3.62
N THR A 87 -3.47 -4.25 -2.44
CA THR A 87 -4.43 -5.31 -2.08
C THR A 87 -5.80 -4.78 -1.69
N GLY A 88 -5.89 -3.48 -1.38
CA GLY A 88 -7.14 -2.78 -1.10
C GLY A 88 -7.50 -1.80 -2.22
N GLY A 89 -8.32 -0.82 -1.90
CA GLY A 89 -8.64 0.25 -2.84
C GLY A 89 -7.51 1.28 -2.92
N LEU A 90 -7.10 1.64 -4.14
CA LEU A 90 -6.23 2.78 -4.36
C LEU A 90 -7.06 4.07 -4.37
N VAL A 91 -6.79 4.96 -3.43
CA VAL A 91 -7.40 6.29 -3.38
C VAL A 91 -6.38 7.32 -3.81
N THR A 92 -6.64 8.02 -4.92
CA THR A 92 -5.83 9.15 -5.36
C THR A 92 -6.65 10.43 -5.23
N ASN A 93 -6.04 11.48 -4.68
CA ASN A 93 -6.66 12.79 -4.52
C ASN A 93 -5.84 13.81 -5.32
N THR A 94 -6.44 14.37 -6.36
CA THR A 94 -5.81 15.39 -7.20
C THR A 94 -6.72 16.60 -7.26
N GLY A 95 -6.26 17.74 -6.76
CA GLY A 95 -7.02 18.99 -6.81
C GLY A 95 -8.37 18.94 -6.12
N GLY A 96 -8.50 18.19 -5.01
CA GLY A 96 -9.77 18.00 -4.30
C GLY A 96 -10.67 16.89 -4.86
N VAL A 97 -10.28 16.24 -5.96
CA VAL A 97 -10.99 15.09 -6.53
C VAL A 97 -10.36 13.79 -6.01
N THR A 98 -11.15 12.98 -5.34
CA THR A 98 -10.72 11.66 -4.87
C THR A 98 -11.05 10.61 -5.93
N LYS A 99 -10.03 9.97 -6.49
CA LYS A 99 -10.19 8.80 -7.36
C LYS A 99 -9.96 7.53 -6.54
N LYS A 100 -10.94 6.65 -6.53
CA LYS A 100 -10.85 5.31 -5.93
C LYS A 100 -10.89 4.28 -7.05
N THR A 101 -9.95 3.36 -7.05
CA THR A 101 -9.93 2.23 -7.99
C THR A 101 -10.15 0.94 -7.22
N TYR A 102 -11.13 0.16 -7.63
CA TYR A 102 -11.46 -1.14 -7.05
C TYR A 102 -11.39 -2.20 -8.14
N SER A 103 -10.95 -3.39 -7.78
CA SER A 103 -11.03 -4.57 -8.63
C SER A 103 -11.83 -5.63 -7.90
N VAL A 104 -12.84 -6.17 -8.57
CA VAL A 104 -13.69 -7.24 -8.03
C VAL A 104 -13.77 -8.34 -9.07
N SER A 105 -13.50 -9.58 -8.66
CA SER A 105 -13.73 -10.76 -9.48
C SER A 105 -14.89 -11.57 -8.90
N ARG A 106 -15.84 -11.96 -9.74
CA ARG A 106 -16.99 -12.75 -9.34
C ARG A 106 -17.32 -13.81 -10.40
N THR A 107 -17.70 -14.99 -9.95
CA THR A 107 -18.34 -15.99 -10.80
C THR A 107 -19.81 -15.64 -10.94
N LEU A 108 -20.29 -15.51 -12.16
CA LEU A 108 -21.70 -15.22 -12.46
C LEU A 108 -22.49 -16.53 -12.56
N SER A 109 -23.68 -16.53 -12.01
CA SER A 109 -24.69 -17.57 -12.23
C SER A 109 -25.76 -17.10 -13.22
N THR A 110 -26.59 -18.01 -13.70
CA THR A 110 -27.76 -17.65 -14.53
C THR A 110 -28.70 -16.74 -13.75
N GLY A 111 -29.05 -15.59 -14.32
CA GLY A 111 -29.91 -14.58 -13.71
C GLY A 111 -29.23 -13.23 -13.49
N VAL A 112 -29.88 -12.36 -12.73
CA VAL A 112 -29.34 -11.04 -12.41
C VAL A 112 -28.41 -11.15 -11.18
N THR A 113 -27.11 -11.00 -11.40
CA THR A 113 -26.13 -10.97 -10.31
C THR A 113 -25.55 -9.56 -10.18
N PRO A 114 -25.69 -8.88 -9.02
CA PRO A 114 -25.06 -7.59 -8.83
C PRO A 114 -23.54 -7.75 -8.78
N LEU A 115 -22.82 -7.01 -9.63
CA LEU A 115 -21.35 -7.04 -9.71
C LEU A 115 -20.73 -6.16 -8.64
N VAL A 116 -21.24 -4.95 -8.48
CA VAL A 116 -20.71 -3.96 -7.54
C VAL A 116 -21.79 -2.95 -7.17
N ASP A 117 -21.84 -2.60 -5.89
CA ASP A 117 -22.62 -1.46 -5.39
C ASP A 117 -21.66 -0.30 -5.07
N ILE A 118 -21.86 0.84 -5.70
CA ILE A 118 -21.06 2.03 -5.47
C ILE A 118 -21.93 3.09 -4.80
N ASN A 119 -21.62 3.37 -3.54
CA ASN A 119 -22.28 4.42 -2.77
C ASN A 119 -21.48 5.72 -2.83
N PHE A 120 -22.09 6.77 -3.35
CA PHE A 120 -21.48 8.10 -3.41
C PHE A 120 -21.98 8.94 -2.24
N THR A 121 -21.03 9.45 -1.46
CA THR A 121 -21.31 10.38 -0.35
C THR A 121 -21.14 11.85 -0.76
N SER A 122 -20.65 12.10 -1.97
CA SER A 122 -20.39 13.43 -2.52
C SER A 122 -21.59 13.96 -3.32
N ASN A 123 -21.71 15.28 -3.36
CA ASN A 123 -22.75 15.95 -4.17
C ASN A 123 -22.50 15.87 -5.68
N ILE A 124 -21.27 15.58 -6.09
CA ILE A 124 -20.86 15.38 -7.48
C ILE A 124 -20.08 14.08 -7.54
N PHE A 125 -20.39 13.25 -8.52
CA PHE A 125 -19.67 12.00 -8.72
C PHE A 125 -19.50 11.68 -10.21
N TYR A 126 -18.45 10.94 -10.49
CA TYR A 126 -18.20 10.26 -11.76
C TYR A 126 -17.71 8.86 -11.44
N ALA A 127 -18.25 7.86 -12.10
CA ALA A 127 -17.76 6.48 -12.03
C ALA A 127 -17.59 5.93 -13.44
N LYS A 128 -16.46 5.25 -13.65
CA LYS A 128 -16.22 4.42 -14.83
C LYS A 128 -16.12 2.98 -14.37
N ILE A 129 -17.01 2.16 -14.86
CA ILE A 129 -17.05 0.72 -14.58
C ILE A 129 -16.65 0.00 -15.86
N THR A 130 -15.57 -0.78 -15.78
CA THR A 130 -15.18 -1.69 -16.85
C THR A 130 -15.45 -3.10 -16.37
N ALA A 131 -16.34 -3.81 -17.04
CA ALA A 131 -16.63 -5.21 -16.78
C ALA A 131 -16.11 -6.05 -17.97
N GLN A 132 -15.38 -7.10 -17.64
CA GLN A 132 -14.95 -8.11 -18.59
C GLN A 132 -15.60 -9.42 -18.21
N LEU A 133 -16.27 -10.05 -19.17
CA LEU A 133 -16.86 -11.35 -19.04
C LEU A 133 -16.06 -12.33 -19.89
N ILE A 134 -15.60 -13.39 -19.29
CA ILE A 134 -14.95 -14.51 -19.96
C ILE A 134 -15.86 -15.70 -19.73
N ASP A 135 -16.36 -16.32 -20.79
CA ASP A 135 -17.10 -17.57 -20.69
C ASP A 135 -16.17 -18.79 -20.84
N GLY A 136 -16.74 -19.99 -20.76
CA GLY A 136 -15.97 -21.23 -20.79
C GLY A 136 -15.30 -21.55 -22.14
N ASP A 137 -15.69 -20.85 -23.20
CA ASP A 137 -15.19 -21.04 -24.57
C ASP A 137 -14.17 -19.95 -24.97
N GLU A 138 -13.62 -19.22 -23.96
CA GLU A 138 -12.62 -18.15 -24.11
C GLU A 138 -13.14 -16.88 -24.82
N ASP A 139 -14.42 -16.73 -25.01
CA ASP A 139 -15.01 -15.51 -25.57
C ASP A 139 -14.96 -14.37 -24.56
N LEU A 140 -14.37 -13.25 -24.98
CA LEU A 140 -14.22 -12.06 -24.14
C LEU A 140 -15.25 -10.99 -24.54
N SER A 141 -16.14 -10.68 -23.61
CA SER A 141 -17.04 -9.54 -23.71
C SER A 141 -16.61 -8.41 -22.77
N THR A 142 -16.46 -7.22 -23.30
CA THR A 142 -16.12 -6.03 -22.49
C THR A 142 -17.26 -5.04 -22.52
N MET A 143 -17.68 -4.60 -21.34
CA MET A 143 -18.64 -3.52 -21.15
C MET A 143 -17.97 -2.36 -20.41
N ILE A 144 -18.12 -1.16 -20.94
CA ILE A 144 -17.73 0.07 -20.25
C ILE A 144 -18.98 0.86 -19.95
N LEU A 145 -19.20 1.16 -18.67
CA LEU A 145 -20.28 2.00 -18.18
C LEU A 145 -19.69 3.24 -17.52
N GLU A 146 -20.05 4.41 -18.00
CA GLU A 146 -19.70 5.67 -17.39
C GLU A 146 -20.95 6.29 -16.78
N VAL A 147 -20.88 6.59 -15.49
CA VAL A 147 -21.97 7.18 -14.73
C VAL A 147 -21.49 8.47 -14.09
N SER A 148 -22.20 9.55 -14.34
CA SER A 148 -21.95 10.81 -13.66
C SER A 148 -23.23 11.36 -13.09
N GLY A 149 -23.12 12.18 -12.07
CA GLY A 149 -24.27 12.84 -11.48
C GLY A 149 -23.83 13.85 -10.44
N GLY A 150 -24.79 14.64 -10.03
CA GLY A 150 -24.58 15.64 -9.00
C GLY A 150 -25.89 16.19 -8.50
N ARG A 151 -25.82 16.88 -7.36
CA ARG A 151 -26.91 17.71 -6.85
C ARG A 151 -26.34 19.02 -6.35
N LYS A 152 -27.08 20.10 -6.55
CA LYS A 152 -26.93 21.34 -5.79
C LYS A 152 -27.50 21.11 -4.40
N SER A 153 -26.94 21.75 -3.38
CA SER A 153 -27.46 21.66 -2.00
C SER A 153 -28.96 21.98 -1.98
N GLY A 154 -29.76 21.03 -1.50
CA GLY A 154 -31.23 21.17 -1.41
C GLY A 154 -32.02 20.60 -2.60
N ASP A 155 -31.40 20.25 -3.72
CA ASP A 155 -32.06 19.72 -4.91
C ASP A 155 -32.13 18.18 -4.95
N THR A 156 -33.08 17.68 -5.75
CA THR A 156 -33.15 16.23 -6.05
C THR A 156 -31.94 15.82 -6.88
N PRO A 157 -31.28 14.67 -6.57
CA PRO A 157 -30.14 14.19 -7.35
C PRO A 157 -30.50 13.97 -8.82
N THR A 158 -29.74 14.57 -9.72
CA THR A 158 -29.80 14.25 -11.15
C THR A 158 -28.86 13.11 -11.46
N LYS A 159 -29.32 12.11 -12.22
CA LYS A 159 -28.53 10.97 -12.69
C LYS A 159 -28.39 11.07 -14.19
N ASN A 160 -27.17 11.13 -14.68
CA ASN A 160 -26.87 10.94 -16.08
C ASN A 160 -26.15 9.60 -16.23
N ILE A 161 -26.73 8.70 -17.02
CA ILE A 161 -26.15 7.42 -17.34
C ILE A 161 -25.79 7.47 -18.82
N ALA A 162 -24.49 7.49 -19.12
CA ALA A 162 -23.99 7.29 -20.47
C ALA A 162 -23.46 5.85 -20.56
N VAL A 163 -24.07 5.03 -21.42
CA VAL A 163 -23.53 3.71 -21.75
C VAL A 163 -22.52 3.93 -22.85
N GLY A 164 -21.23 3.88 -22.52
CA GLY A 164 -20.16 3.84 -23.51
C GLY A 164 -20.12 2.50 -24.23
N THR A 165 -19.37 2.43 -25.29
CA THR A 165 -19.29 1.38 -26.32
C THR A 165 -19.38 -0.03 -25.77
N LYS A 166 -20.37 -0.79 -26.22
CA LYS A 166 -20.46 -2.23 -26.07
C LYS A 166 -19.67 -2.87 -27.20
N ASN A 167 -18.48 -3.38 -26.92
CA ASN A 167 -17.80 -4.29 -27.81
C ASN A 167 -18.15 -5.72 -27.36
N ILE A 168 -18.99 -6.37 -28.13
CA ILE A 168 -19.21 -7.82 -28.02
C ILE A 168 -18.40 -8.42 -29.14
N PHE A 169 -17.33 -9.11 -28.82
CA PHE A 169 -16.70 -10.04 -29.74
C PHE A 169 -17.31 -11.41 -29.42
N GLY A 170 -18.28 -11.80 -30.16
CA GLY A 170 -18.77 -13.17 -30.21
C GLY A 170 -18.50 -13.68 -31.62
N ASP A 171 -17.95 -14.84 -31.71
CA ASP A 171 -17.84 -15.58 -32.96
C ASP A 171 -19.25 -15.93 -33.48
N GLN A 172 -19.44 -15.79 -34.79
CA GLN A 172 -20.64 -16.26 -35.49
C GLN A 172 -20.45 -17.72 -35.93
#